data_0339bfca5b5e20fee862fe556fe5c434
#
_entry.id   0339bfca5b5e20fee862fe556fe5c434
#
_cell.length_a   1.000
_cell.length_b   1.000
_cell.length_c   1.000
_cell.angle_alpha   90.00
_cell.angle_beta   90.00
_cell.angle_gamma   90.00
#
_symmetry.space_group_name_H-M   'P 1'
#
loop_
_entity.id
_entity.type
_entity.pdbx_description
1 polymer ?
#
loop_
_entity_poly.entity_id
_entity_poly.type
_entity_poly.pdbx_seq_one_letter_code
_entity_poly.pdbx_strand_id
1 'polypeptide(L)'
;MNKEMKRSFRIFLLKILAVVFVLCMCYFLYAFVYRAKTELPTKAVVTNRGAAVYTLRGQKQMLSQKEAFSYFAFDGREKEKEYGTYVIPGLKNTRTLLTEKGATPAMCTSMTPQGLAVTDDYVLVSAYCSTQKHNSVIYVIDKEKHNFIKEIILPGQPHVGGLAYDPEHKILWYSSNINGIAQAVSIKMDTIEAYDYDDSHLPVDTFQTVSLYGIVRDSFMTF
;
A
#
# COMPACT_ATOMS: atom_id res chain seq x y z
N MET A 1 -10.30 13.66 66.24
CA MET A 1 -9.17 13.02 65.50
C MET A 1 -7.89 13.74 65.85
N ASN A 2 -6.99 13.10 66.60
CA ASN A 2 -5.76 13.68 67.11
C ASN A 2 -4.81 14.12 65.97
N LYS A 3 -3.97 15.13 66.23
CA LYS A 3 -3.06 15.75 65.28
C LYS A 3 -2.10 14.70 64.64
N GLU A 4 -1.67 13.72 65.43
CA GLU A 4 -0.84 12.61 64.99
C GLU A 4 -1.57 11.64 64.02
N MET A 5 -2.83 11.34 64.30
CA MET A 5 -3.65 10.48 63.47
C MET A 5 -3.90 11.13 62.06
N LYS A 6 -4.11 12.44 62.04
CA LYS A 6 -4.20 13.19 60.75
C LYS A 6 -2.89 13.16 59.96
N ARG A 7 -1.75 13.23 60.65
CA ARG A 7 -0.43 13.16 60.04
C ARG A 7 -0.17 11.75 59.46
N SER A 8 -0.45 10.71 60.24
CA SER A 8 -0.32 9.32 59.81
C SER A 8 -1.21 8.99 58.59
N PHE A 9 -2.47 9.48 58.64
CA PHE A 9 -3.40 9.30 57.51
C PHE A 9 -2.94 10.03 56.25
N ARG A 10 -2.39 11.24 56.36
CA ARG A 10 -1.83 11.96 55.20
C ARG A 10 -0.63 11.22 54.61
N ILE A 11 0.26 10.69 55.45
CA ILE A 11 1.42 9.91 54.98
C ILE A 11 0.96 8.61 54.26
N PHE A 12 -0.05 7.95 54.82
CA PHE A 12 -0.65 6.76 54.22
C PHE A 12 -1.27 7.08 52.85
N LEU A 13 -2.03 8.17 52.74
CA LEU A 13 -2.63 8.62 51.51
C LEU A 13 -1.59 8.97 50.44
N LEU A 14 -0.50 9.66 50.84
CA LEU A 14 0.61 9.98 49.96
C LEU A 14 1.31 8.72 49.39
N LYS A 15 1.46 7.69 50.25
CA LYS A 15 2.03 6.41 49.80
C LYS A 15 1.14 5.71 48.77
N ILE A 16 -0.19 5.72 49.00
CA ILE A 16 -1.14 5.16 48.01
C ILE A 16 -1.06 5.93 46.71
N LEU A 17 -1.08 7.26 46.74
CA LEU A 17 -0.98 8.10 45.54
C LEU A 17 0.32 7.85 44.78
N ALA A 18 1.44 7.68 45.49
CA ALA A 18 2.72 7.35 44.87
C ALA A 18 2.68 5.99 44.16
N VAL A 19 2.09 4.98 44.80
CA VAL A 19 1.94 3.64 44.19
C VAL A 19 1.03 3.71 42.95
N VAL A 20 -0.10 4.40 43.04
CA VAL A 20 -1.02 4.58 41.91
C VAL A 20 -0.31 5.31 40.75
N PHE A 21 0.45 6.36 41.05
CA PHE A 21 1.23 7.10 40.06
C PHE A 21 2.25 6.19 39.34
N VAL A 22 2.99 5.38 40.12
CA VAL A 22 3.95 4.43 39.53
C VAL A 22 3.24 3.40 38.63
N LEU A 23 2.11 2.84 39.06
CA LEU A 23 1.32 1.91 38.26
C LEU A 23 0.80 2.55 36.97
N CYS A 24 0.31 3.79 37.06
CA CYS A 24 -0.11 4.53 35.85
C CYS A 24 1.08 4.77 34.91
N MET A 25 2.23 5.17 35.43
CA MET A 25 3.44 5.36 34.62
C MET A 25 3.87 4.05 33.94
N CYS A 26 3.87 2.94 34.67
CA CYS A 26 4.17 1.62 34.11
C CYS A 26 3.16 1.21 33.02
N TYR A 27 1.88 1.47 33.23
CA TYR A 27 0.83 1.20 32.26
C TYR A 27 1.03 2.05 30.99
N PHE A 28 1.29 3.36 31.14
CA PHE A 28 1.54 4.23 29.99
C PHE A 28 2.80 3.82 29.24
N LEU A 29 3.86 3.46 29.96
CA LEU A 29 5.10 2.98 29.35
C LEU A 29 4.87 1.66 28.60
N TYR A 30 4.15 0.72 29.22
CA TYR A 30 3.76 -0.54 28.60
C TYR A 30 2.91 -0.30 27.35
N ALA A 31 1.87 0.52 27.46
CA ALA A 31 1.00 0.85 26.33
C ALA A 31 1.77 1.52 25.19
N PHE A 32 2.68 2.44 25.52
CA PHE A 32 3.54 3.11 24.54
C PHE A 32 4.46 2.12 23.83
N VAL A 33 5.14 1.25 24.58
CA VAL A 33 6.05 0.22 24.01
C VAL A 33 5.27 -0.82 23.22
N TYR A 34 4.10 -1.25 23.73
CA TYR A 34 3.23 -2.19 23.02
C TYR A 34 2.74 -1.59 21.70
N ARG A 35 2.25 -0.35 21.75
CA ARG A 35 1.80 0.38 20.56
C ARG A 35 2.93 0.59 19.55
N ALA A 36 4.12 0.99 20.00
CA ALA A 36 5.29 1.14 19.15
C ALA A 36 5.74 -0.19 18.51
N LYS A 37 5.47 -1.34 19.15
CA LYS A 37 5.78 -2.67 18.61
C LYS A 37 4.72 -3.20 17.65
N THR A 38 3.46 -2.82 17.83
CA THR A 38 2.33 -3.37 17.08
C THR A 38 1.86 -2.49 15.94
N GLU A 39 2.13 -1.18 15.99
CA GLU A 39 1.82 -0.29 14.88
C GLU A 39 2.80 -0.53 13.72
N LEU A 40 2.24 -0.78 12.54
CA LEU A 40 2.99 -0.65 11.29
C LEU A 40 3.59 0.76 11.25
N PRO A 41 4.85 0.90 10.79
CA PRO A 41 5.40 2.23 10.61
C PRO A 41 4.50 3.00 9.65
N THR A 42 3.80 4.00 10.19
CA THR A 42 2.93 4.88 9.41
C THR A 42 3.72 5.84 8.51
N LYS A 43 5.02 5.95 8.76
CA LYS A 43 5.94 6.69 7.90
C LYS A 43 6.54 5.73 6.88
N ALA A 44 6.16 5.93 5.64
CA ALA A 44 6.81 5.29 4.53
C ALA A 44 8.26 5.75 4.40
N VAL A 45 9.15 4.85 4.07
CA VAL A 45 10.53 5.18 3.69
C VAL A 45 10.48 5.69 2.25
N VAL A 46 10.95 6.92 2.03
CA VAL A 46 11.01 7.50 0.69
C VAL A 46 12.12 6.81 -0.09
N THR A 47 11.78 6.30 -1.27
CA THR A 47 12.77 5.73 -2.21
C THR A 47 13.59 6.84 -2.85
N ASN A 48 14.65 6.48 -3.56
CA ASN A 48 15.47 7.42 -4.33
C ASN A 48 14.67 8.23 -5.37
N ARG A 49 13.48 7.76 -5.74
CA ARG A 49 12.56 8.44 -6.68
C ARG A 49 11.36 9.11 -5.98
N GLY A 50 11.41 9.29 -4.69
CA GLY A 50 10.35 9.94 -3.94
C GLY A 50 9.13 9.06 -3.63
N ALA A 51 9.05 7.84 -4.19
CA ALA A 51 7.99 6.90 -3.82
C ALA A 51 8.25 6.31 -2.42
N ALA A 52 7.18 6.14 -1.67
CA ALA A 52 7.27 5.67 -0.31
C ALA A 52 7.10 4.14 -0.25
N VAL A 53 7.87 3.48 0.59
CA VAL A 53 7.77 2.05 0.87
C VAL A 53 7.62 1.80 2.37
N TYR A 54 6.86 0.77 2.72
CA TYR A 54 6.77 0.30 4.10
C TYR A 54 7.92 -0.67 4.40
N THR A 55 8.38 -0.68 5.66
CA THR A 55 9.45 -1.60 6.05
C THR A 55 8.94 -3.03 6.13
N LEU A 56 9.69 -3.99 5.58
CA LEU A 56 9.40 -5.43 5.66
C LEU A 56 9.20 -5.89 7.11
N ARG A 57 9.95 -5.33 8.05
CA ARG A 57 9.86 -5.68 9.47
C ARG A 57 8.46 -5.42 10.05
N GLY A 58 7.87 -4.26 9.76
CA GLY A 58 6.53 -3.93 10.25
C GLY A 58 5.46 -4.83 9.62
N GLN A 59 5.62 -5.15 8.35
CA GLN A 59 4.71 -6.05 7.65
C GLN A 59 4.78 -7.48 8.19
N LYS A 60 5.98 -8.03 8.40
CA LYS A 60 6.18 -9.35 9.02
C LYS A 60 5.57 -9.41 10.42
N GLN A 61 5.73 -8.35 11.21
CA GLN A 61 5.12 -8.26 12.54
C GLN A 61 3.59 -8.28 12.47
N MET A 62 2.98 -7.62 11.51
CA MET A 62 1.52 -7.66 11.31
C MET A 62 1.05 -9.05 10.90
N LEU A 63 1.73 -9.69 9.97
CA LEU A 63 1.38 -11.03 9.48
C LEU A 63 1.54 -12.10 10.58
N SER A 64 2.58 -12.00 11.40
CA SER A 64 2.82 -12.95 12.51
C SER A 64 1.77 -12.89 13.63
N GLN A 65 0.96 -11.83 13.70
CA GLN A 65 -0.12 -11.71 14.68
C GLN A 65 -1.40 -12.48 14.29
N LYS A 66 -1.47 -13.00 13.06
CA LYS A 66 -2.64 -13.73 12.56
C LYS A 66 -2.21 -15.12 12.09
N GLU A 67 -2.27 -16.06 13.02
CA GLU A 67 -1.83 -17.45 12.80
C GLU A 67 -2.41 -18.08 11.52
N ALA A 68 -3.71 -17.96 11.31
CA ALA A 68 -4.37 -18.48 10.11
C ALA A 68 -3.84 -17.82 8.83
N PHE A 69 -3.56 -16.53 8.88
CA PHE A 69 -3.08 -15.79 7.72
C PHE A 69 -1.63 -16.18 7.39
N SER A 70 -0.77 -16.31 8.40
CA SER A 70 0.63 -16.71 8.18
C SER A 70 0.72 -18.14 7.60
N TYR A 71 -0.09 -19.07 8.11
CA TYR A 71 -0.13 -20.45 7.64
C TYR A 71 -0.54 -20.54 6.17
N PHE A 72 -1.63 -19.90 5.78
CA PHE A 72 -2.14 -19.97 4.40
C PHE A 72 -1.37 -19.07 3.44
N ALA A 73 -0.93 -17.89 3.88
CA ALA A 73 -0.18 -16.97 3.02
C ALA A 73 1.18 -17.51 2.61
N PHE A 74 1.80 -18.32 3.46
CA PHE A 74 3.12 -18.90 3.23
C PHE A 74 3.08 -20.42 3.00
N ASP A 75 1.88 -21.00 2.84
CA ASP A 75 1.68 -22.42 2.57
C ASP A 75 2.39 -23.34 3.59
N GLY A 76 2.35 -22.96 4.87
CA GLY A 76 3.04 -23.67 5.94
C GLY A 76 4.56 -23.71 5.80
N ARG A 77 5.14 -22.92 4.92
CA ARG A 77 6.57 -22.92 4.64
C ARG A 77 7.32 -22.09 5.67
N GLU A 78 8.20 -22.73 6.42
CA GLU A 78 9.03 -22.06 7.42
C GLU A 78 10.12 -21.13 6.81
N LYS A 79 10.34 -21.24 5.51
CA LYS A 79 11.45 -20.58 4.82
C LYS A 79 11.04 -19.27 4.17
N GLU A 80 10.76 -18.24 4.98
CA GLU A 80 10.58 -16.86 4.49
C GLU A 80 11.73 -16.35 3.59
N LYS A 81 12.90 -16.98 3.67
CA LYS A 81 14.07 -16.55 2.92
C LYS A 81 14.01 -16.89 1.43
N GLU A 82 13.25 -17.90 1.04
CA GLU A 82 13.17 -18.33 -0.35
C GLU A 82 12.11 -17.58 -1.16
N TYR A 83 11.04 -17.13 -0.50
CA TYR A 83 9.91 -16.55 -1.21
C TYR A 83 9.79 -15.04 -1.03
N GLY A 84 10.36 -14.51 0.05
CA GLY A 84 10.29 -13.10 0.38
C GLY A 84 8.87 -12.54 0.48
N THR A 85 8.78 -11.29 0.81
CA THR A 85 7.52 -10.53 0.75
C THR A 85 7.69 -9.34 -0.16
N TYR A 86 6.65 -9.03 -0.94
CA TYR A 86 6.59 -7.84 -1.76
C TYR A 86 5.88 -6.74 -0.99
N VAL A 87 6.52 -5.61 -0.84
CA VAL A 87 5.92 -4.45 -0.18
C VAL A 87 5.32 -3.56 -1.25
N ILE A 88 4.01 -3.33 -1.17
CA ILE A 88 3.33 -2.35 -2.03
C ILE A 88 3.74 -0.97 -1.53
N PRO A 89 4.50 -0.21 -2.29
CA PRO A 89 5.01 1.08 -1.85
C PRO A 89 3.92 2.14 -1.89
N GLY A 90 4.12 3.17 -1.12
CA GLY A 90 3.54 4.47 -1.34
C GLY A 90 2.04 4.63 -1.25
N LEU A 91 1.27 3.67 -0.71
CA LEU A 91 -0.19 3.81 -0.62
C LEU A 91 -0.65 5.14 0.00
N LYS A 92 0.13 5.68 0.93
CA LYS A 92 -0.09 6.98 1.57
C LYS A 92 0.82 8.09 1.06
N ASN A 93 1.60 7.85 0.04
CA ASN A 93 2.53 8.84 -0.53
C ASN A 93 2.94 8.43 -1.95
N THR A 94 1.97 8.28 -2.83
CA THR A 94 2.18 7.91 -4.24
C THR A 94 2.24 9.15 -5.11
N ARG A 95 3.27 9.26 -5.93
CA ARG A 95 3.33 10.27 -6.99
C ARG A 95 2.30 9.96 -8.06
N THR A 96 1.56 10.96 -8.47
CA THR A 96 0.50 10.84 -9.46
C THR A 96 0.12 12.22 -10.00
N LEU A 97 -1.02 12.31 -10.68
CA LEU A 97 -1.55 13.52 -11.26
C LEU A 97 -2.93 13.84 -10.66
N LEU A 98 -3.24 15.12 -10.48
CA LEU A 98 -4.61 15.58 -10.20
C LEU A 98 -5.43 15.55 -11.49
N THR A 99 -6.46 14.72 -11.53
CA THR A 99 -7.27 14.52 -12.75
C THR A 99 -8.04 15.79 -13.14
N GLU A 100 -8.62 16.50 -12.17
CA GLU A 100 -9.47 17.68 -12.42
C GLU A 100 -8.68 18.94 -12.88
N LYS A 101 -7.39 19.00 -12.61
CA LYS A 101 -6.54 20.18 -12.88
C LYS A 101 -5.58 19.99 -14.06
N GLY A 102 -6.03 19.30 -15.10
CA GLY A 102 -5.22 19.14 -16.31
C GLY A 102 -3.92 18.35 -16.07
N ALA A 103 -4.01 17.24 -15.32
CA ALA A 103 -2.87 16.38 -15.03
C ALA A 103 -1.72 17.07 -14.28
N THR A 104 -2.03 17.91 -13.31
CA THR A 104 -1.01 18.56 -12.48
C THR A 104 -0.33 17.56 -11.54
N PRO A 105 1.00 17.54 -11.42
CA PRO A 105 1.73 16.69 -10.48
C PRO A 105 1.24 16.81 -9.05
N ALA A 106 1.04 15.67 -8.39
CA ALA A 106 0.51 15.59 -7.03
C ALA A 106 1.00 14.35 -6.28
N MET A 107 0.78 14.36 -4.97
CA MET A 107 0.99 13.21 -4.09
C MET A 107 -0.35 12.71 -3.58
N CYS A 108 -0.66 11.43 -3.82
CA CYS A 108 -1.86 10.80 -3.30
C CYS A 108 -1.58 10.10 -1.97
N THR A 109 -2.44 10.32 -0.99
CA THR A 109 -2.35 9.70 0.35
C THR A 109 -3.40 8.61 0.59
N SER A 110 -4.17 8.27 -0.45
CA SER A 110 -5.33 7.37 -0.35
C SER A 110 -5.41 6.36 -1.51
N MET A 111 -4.25 5.87 -1.96
CA MET A 111 -4.21 4.79 -2.96
C MET A 111 -4.68 3.48 -2.36
N THR A 112 -5.54 2.79 -3.08
CA THR A 112 -6.12 1.50 -2.72
C THR A 112 -5.72 0.46 -3.75
N PRO A 113 -4.94 -0.57 -3.38
CA PRO A 113 -4.55 -1.64 -4.29
C PRO A 113 -5.77 -2.44 -4.77
N GLN A 114 -5.72 -2.92 -6.01
CA GLN A 114 -6.81 -3.67 -6.61
C GLN A 114 -6.35 -4.94 -7.32
N GLY A 115 -5.72 -4.82 -8.47
CA GLY A 115 -5.30 -5.94 -9.31
C GLY A 115 -3.84 -6.31 -9.12
N LEU A 116 -3.51 -7.55 -9.46
CA LEU A 116 -2.17 -8.11 -9.42
C LEU A 116 -1.90 -8.86 -10.73
N ALA A 117 -0.75 -8.60 -11.33
CA ALA A 117 -0.19 -9.40 -12.42
C ALA A 117 1.29 -9.69 -12.17
N VAL A 118 1.74 -10.84 -12.64
CA VAL A 118 3.15 -11.25 -12.54
C VAL A 118 3.68 -11.49 -13.94
N THR A 119 4.79 -10.84 -14.27
CA THR A 119 5.53 -11.03 -15.51
C THR A 119 6.77 -11.88 -15.27
N ASP A 120 7.62 -11.99 -16.27
CA ASP A 120 8.91 -12.67 -16.10
C ASP A 120 9.78 -11.96 -15.06
N ASP A 121 9.82 -10.62 -15.09
CA ASP A 121 10.75 -9.80 -14.32
C ASP A 121 10.08 -8.97 -13.20
N TYR A 122 8.74 -8.78 -13.26
CA TYR A 122 8.05 -7.83 -12.40
C TYR A 122 6.83 -8.43 -11.70
N VAL A 123 6.56 -7.91 -10.52
CA VAL A 123 5.25 -7.98 -9.87
C VAL A 123 4.59 -6.61 -10.04
N LEU A 124 3.43 -6.59 -10.68
CA LEU A 124 2.68 -5.40 -11.02
C LEU A 124 1.43 -5.33 -10.15
N VAL A 125 1.23 -4.21 -9.47
CA VAL A 125 0.06 -4.00 -8.60
C VAL A 125 -0.64 -2.71 -9.00
N SER A 126 -1.89 -2.80 -9.44
CA SER A 126 -2.69 -1.62 -9.73
C SER A 126 -3.30 -1.02 -8.46
N ALA A 127 -3.50 0.29 -8.48
CA ALA A 127 -4.16 1.00 -7.40
C ALA A 127 -4.92 2.22 -7.93
N TYR A 128 -6.05 2.53 -7.29
CA TYR A 128 -6.83 3.73 -7.56
C TYR A 128 -6.90 4.64 -6.34
N CYS A 129 -7.15 5.91 -6.56
CA CYS A 129 -7.35 6.87 -5.49
C CYS A 129 -8.77 6.75 -4.92
N SER A 130 -8.91 6.33 -3.64
CA SER A 130 -10.23 6.16 -3.01
C SER A 130 -11.02 7.46 -2.87
N THR A 131 -10.37 8.62 -2.94
CA THR A 131 -11.01 9.93 -2.95
C THR A 131 -11.33 10.44 -4.36
N GLN A 132 -11.00 9.67 -5.40
CA GLN A 132 -11.26 10.00 -6.81
C GLN A 132 -10.74 11.39 -7.24
N LYS A 133 -9.61 11.82 -6.69
CA LYS A 133 -8.97 13.10 -7.04
C LYS A 133 -7.74 12.93 -7.93
N HIS A 134 -7.14 11.75 -7.89
CA HIS A 134 -5.85 11.49 -8.53
C HIS A 134 -5.97 10.36 -9.54
N ASN A 135 -5.13 10.41 -10.54
CA ASN A 135 -5.00 9.33 -11.51
C ASN A 135 -4.61 8.02 -10.82
N SER A 136 -5.13 6.91 -11.35
CA SER A 136 -4.77 5.57 -10.93
C SER A 136 -3.34 5.24 -11.33
N VAL A 137 -2.73 4.26 -10.66
CA VAL A 137 -1.34 3.90 -10.89
C VAL A 137 -1.16 2.38 -10.96
N ILE A 138 -0.04 1.95 -11.56
CA ILE A 138 0.48 0.59 -11.42
C ILE A 138 1.87 0.68 -10.78
N TYR A 139 2.08 -0.01 -9.68
CA TYR A 139 3.39 -0.16 -9.06
C TYR A 139 4.16 -1.28 -9.75
N VAL A 140 5.38 -1.00 -10.15
CA VAL A 140 6.32 -1.95 -10.73
C VAL A 140 7.33 -2.34 -9.67
N ILE A 141 7.39 -3.63 -9.35
CA ILE A 141 8.25 -4.19 -8.31
C ILE A 141 9.13 -5.25 -8.96
N ASP A 142 10.43 -5.21 -8.70
CA ASP A 142 11.37 -6.25 -9.14
C ASP A 142 11.01 -7.60 -8.52
N LYS A 143 10.81 -8.61 -9.35
CA LYS A 143 10.35 -9.94 -8.92
C LYS A 143 11.39 -10.70 -8.11
N GLU A 144 12.67 -10.56 -8.44
CA GLU A 144 13.76 -11.24 -7.73
C GLU A 144 14.19 -10.49 -6.46
N LYS A 145 14.38 -9.19 -6.58
CA LYS A 145 14.92 -8.35 -5.49
C LYS A 145 13.85 -7.84 -4.54
N HIS A 146 12.56 -7.97 -4.91
CA HIS A 146 11.38 -7.48 -4.18
C HIS A 146 11.42 -5.95 -3.92
N ASN A 147 12.18 -5.23 -4.74
CA ASN A 147 12.34 -3.79 -4.60
C ASN A 147 11.35 -3.05 -5.50
N PHE A 148 10.79 -1.99 -4.97
CA PHE A 148 10.02 -1.05 -5.78
C PHE A 148 10.93 -0.38 -6.82
N ILE A 149 10.47 -0.35 -8.07
CA ILE A 149 11.18 0.29 -9.18
C ILE A 149 10.57 1.65 -9.47
N LYS A 150 9.28 1.69 -9.79
CA LYS A 150 8.56 2.91 -10.18
C LYS A 150 7.04 2.73 -10.12
N GLU A 151 6.32 3.82 -10.14
CA GLU A 151 4.89 3.86 -10.45
C GLU A 151 4.64 4.27 -11.90
N ILE A 152 3.70 3.62 -12.54
CA ILE A 152 3.18 3.97 -13.85
C ILE A 152 1.87 4.72 -13.63
N ILE A 153 1.77 5.96 -14.07
CA ILE A 153 0.56 6.76 -13.91
C ILE A 153 -0.37 6.50 -15.08
N LEU A 154 -1.57 6.03 -14.81
CA LEU A 154 -2.56 5.71 -15.81
C LEU A 154 -3.36 6.95 -16.24
N PRO A 155 -3.90 6.99 -17.46
CA PRO A 155 -4.86 8.01 -17.85
C PRO A 155 -6.13 7.95 -16.98
N GLY A 156 -6.50 9.08 -16.36
CA GLY A 156 -7.73 9.20 -15.57
C GLY A 156 -7.73 8.40 -14.26
N GLN A 157 -8.92 7.99 -13.86
CA GLN A 157 -9.22 7.39 -12.54
C GLN A 157 -9.92 6.02 -12.66
N PRO A 158 -9.49 5.11 -13.55
CA PRO A 158 -10.10 3.80 -13.61
C PRO A 158 -9.95 3.06 -12.28
N HIS A 159 -10.94 2.22 -11.93
CA HIS A 159 -10.90 1.44 -10.69
C HIS A 159 -9.82 0.36 -10.69
N VAL A 160 -9.38 -0.08 -11.87
CA VAL A 160 -8.26 -0.99 -12.14
C VAL A 160 -8.31 -2.33 -11.38
N GLY A 161 -9.52 -2.85 -11.15
CA GLY A 161 -9.72 -4.11 -10.42
C GLY A 161 -9.16 -5.32 -11.16
N GLY A 162 -9.28 -5.35 -12.48
CA GLY A 162 -8.67 -6.36 -13.33
C GLY A 162 -7.27 -5.93 -13.78
N LEU A 163 -6.29 -6.82 -13.64
CA LEU A 163 -4.94 -6.69 -14.18
C LEU A 163 -4.48 -8.05 -14.68
N ALA A 164 -4.13 -8.16 -15.96
CA ALA A 164 -3.68 -9.41 -16.57
C ALA A 164 -2.51 -9.18 -17.51
N TYR A 165 -1.56 -10.09 -17.50
CA TYR A 165 -0.38 -10.05 -18.37
C TYR A 165 -0.48 -11.14 -19.42
N ASP A 166 -0.32 -10.75 -20.69
CA ASP A 166 -0.17 -11.63 -21.84
C ASP A 166 1.34 -11.84 -22.10
N PRO A 167 1.88 -13.01 -21.78
CA PRO A 167 3.30 -13.28 -21.92
C PRO A 167 3.71 -13.49 -23.40
N GLU A 168 2.80 -13.92 -24.27
CA GLU A 168 3.10 -14.16 -25.67
C GLU A 168 3.34 -12.85 -26.43
N HIS A 169 2.50 -11.84 -26.17
CA HIS A 169 2.59 -10.55 -26.84
C HIS A 169 3.27 -9.47 -25.99
N LYS A 170 3.64 -9.79 -24.75
CA LYS A 170 4.23 -8.85 -23.75
C LYS A 170 3.36 -7.62 -23.55
N ILE A 171 2.09 -7.85 -23.31
CA ILE A 171 1.08 -6.82 -23.12
C ILE A 171 0.46 -6.94 -21.74
N LEU A 172 0.39 -5.83 -21.02
CA LEU A 172 -0.37 -5.71 -19.78
C LEU A 172 -1.75 -5.14 -20.07
N TRP A 173 -2.79 -5.82 -19.64
CA TRP A 173 -4.17 -5.38 -19.71
C TRP A 173 -4.66 -4.92 -18.33
N TYR A 174 -5.42 -3.84 -18.28
CA TYR A 174 -6.10 -3.39 -17.07
C TYR A 174 -7.54 -3.00 -17.34
N SER A 175 -8.38 -3.18 -16.32
CA SER A 175 -9.79 -2.82 -16.39
C SER A 175 -9.99 -1.31 -16.24
N SER A 176 -10.88 -0.77 -17.05
CA SER A 176 -11.29 0.63 -17.05
C SER A 176 -12.80 0.76 -17.26
N ASN A 177 -13.33 1.95 -17.10
CA ASN A 177 -14.71 2.26 -17.39
C ASN A 177 -14.81 3.69 -17.91
N ILE A 178 -15.50 3.86 -19.01
CA ILE A 178 -15.84 5.18 -19.56
C ILE A 178 -17.35 5.23 -19.80
N ASN A 179 -17.99 6.22 -19.23
CA ASN A 179 -19.44 6.46 -19.39
C ASN A 179 -20.32 5.23 -19.04
N GLY A 180 -19.91 4.44 -18.04
CA GLY A 180 -20.65 3.25 -17.62
C GLY A 180 -20.47 2.03 -18.50
N ILE A 181 -19.54 2.06 -19.46
CA ILE A 181 -19.15 0.91 -20.28
C ILE A 181 -17.80 0.41 -19.82
N ALA A 182 -17.72 -0.86 -19.44
CA ALA A 182 -16.46 -1.50 -19.08
C ALA A 182 -15.51 -1.55 -20.27
N GLN A 183 -14.23 -1.39 -20.01
CA GLN A 183 -13.18 -1.39 -21.01
C GLN A 183 -11.99 -2.22 -20.54
N ALA A 184 -11.38 -2.95 -21.47
CA ALA A 184 -10.04 -3.49 -21.31
C ALA A 184 -9.06 -2.56 -22.03
N VAL A 185 -8.10 -2.03 -21.31
CA VAL A 185 -7.06 -1.13 -21.82
C VAL A 185 -5.72 -1.83 -21.70
N SER A 186 -4.87 -1.70 -22.70
CA SER A 186 -3.56 -2.35 -22.70
C SER A 186 -2.40 -1.38 -22.80
N ILE A 187 -1.26 -1.82 -22.26
CA ILE A 187 0.03 -1.15 -22.34
C ILE A 187 1.07 -2.21 -22.72
N LYS A 188 1.95 -1.88 -23.65
CA LYS A 188 3.08 -2.76 -23.98
C LYS A 188 4.12 -2.74 -22.86
N MET A 189 4.78 -3.88 -22.61
CA MET A 189 5.84 -3.93 -21.59
C MET A 189 6.99 -2.98 -21.89
N ASP A 190 7.39 -2.86 -23.16
CA ASP A 190 8.42 -1.90 -23.58
C ASP A 190 8.05 -0.45 -23.18
N THR A 191 6.77 -0.09 -23.31
CA THR A 191 6.26 1.23 -22.86
C THR A 191 6.35 1.37 -21.34
N ILE A 192 6.01 0.32 -20.58
CA ILE A 192 6.14 0.30 -19.13
C ILE A 192 7.61 0.44 -18.73
N GLU A 193 8.50 -0.27 -19.37
CA GLU A 193 9.95 -0.24 -19.10
C GLU A 193 10.57 1.12 -19.40
N ALA A 194 10.20 1.71 -20.53
CA ALA A 194 10.69 3.02 -20.94
C ALA A 194 10.06 4.19 -20.17
N TYR A 195 8.89 3.99 -19.56
CA TYR A 195 8.18 5.07 -18.88
C TYR A 195 8.99 5.64 -17.72
N ASP A 196 9.21 6.95 -17.75
CA ASP A 196 9.74 7.73 -16.63
C ASP A 196 8.84 8.94 -16.36
N TYR A 197 8.30 8.98 -15.14
CA TYR A 197 7.44 10.09 -14.74
C TYR A 197 8.22 11.37 -14.49
N ASP A 198 9.47 11.28 -14.05
CA ASP A 198 10.30 12.44 -13.76
C ASP A 198 10.65 13.20 -15.04
N ASP A 199 10.69 12.51 -16.18
CA ASP A 199 10.94 13.12 -17.49
C ASP A 199 9.64 13.60 -18.14
N SER A 200 8.59 12.78 -18.14
CA SER A 200 7.37 13.05 -18.90
C SER A 200 6.38 13.96 -18.18
N HIS A 201 6.21 13.79 -16.86
CA HIS A 201 5.12 14.36 -16.05
C HIS A 201 3.72 14.11 -16.64
N LEU A 202 3.58 13.06 -17.47
CA LEU A 202 2.36 12.69 -18.17
C LEU A 202 1.93 11.26 -17.78
N PRO A 203 0.66 10.90 -17.97
CA PRO A 203 0.23 9.50 -17.91
C PRO A 203 0.97 8.67 -18.95
N VAL A 204 1.07 7.36 -18.70
CA VAL A 204 1.63 6.41 -19.66
C VAL A 204 0.75 6.32 -20.92
N ASP A 205 1.40 6.14 -22.07
CA ASP A 205 0.70 5.87 -23.32
C ASP A 205 0.05 4.48 -23.32
N THR A 206 -1.20 4.42 -23.75
CA THR A 206 -1.93 3.16 -23.92
C THR A 206 -1.77 2.63 -25.34
N PHE A 207 -1.76 1.29 -25.47
CA PHE A 207 -1.63 0.65 -26.78
C PHE A 207 -2.98 0.40 -27.44
N GLN A 208 -3.91 -0.20 -26.72
CA GLN A 208 -5.24 -0.55 -27.21
C GLN A 208 -6.31 -0.31 -26.15
N THR A 209 -7.53 0.01 -26.60
CA THR A 209 -8.72 0.08 -25.74
C THR A 209 -9.83 -0.70 -26.41
N VAL A 210 -10.39 -1.67 -25.70
CA VAL A 210 -11.50 -2.52 -26.15
C VAL A 210 -12.71 -2.25 -25.26
N SER A 211 -13.82 -1.79 -25.84
CA SER A 211 -15.07 -1.61 -25.11
C SER A 211 -15.81 -2.94 -24.97
N LEU A 212 -16.19 -3.28 -23.75
CA LEU A 212 -16.89 -4.52 -23.40
C LEU A 212 -18.39 -4.26 -23.34
N TYR A 213 -19.04 -4.23 -24.50
CA TYR A 213 -20.47 -3.93 -24.59
C TYR A 213 -21.31 -4.98 -23.84
N GLY A 214 -22.30 -4.48 -23.07
CA GLY A 214 -23.13 -5.32 -22.21
C GLY A 214 -22.55 -5.60 -20.84
N ILE A 215 -21.30 -5.18 -20.58
CA ILE A 215 -20.66 -5.26 -19.27
C ILE A 215 -20.56 -3.86 -18.67
N VAL A 216 -21.17 -3.67 -17.49
CA VAL A 216 -21.17 -2.36 -16.79
C VAL A 216 -19.90 -2.16 -15.98
N ARG A 217 -19.33 -3.25 -15.44
CA ARG A 217 -18.11 -3.22 -14.63
C ARG A 217 -17.30 -4.49 -14.87
N ASP A 218 -16.01 -4.31 -14.98
CA ASP A 218 -15.02 -5.38 -14.98
C ASP A 218 -14.09 -5.17 -13.77
N SER A 219 -14.22 -6.03 -12.79
CA SER A 219 -13.40 -5.97 -11.56
C SER A 219 -12.38 -7.10 -11.49
N PHE A 220 -12.37 -7.97 -12.49
CA PHE A 220 -11.48 -9.12 -12.56
C PHE A 220 -11.10 -9.39 -14.02
N MET A 221 -9.83 -9.71 -14.23
CA MET A 221 -9.28 -10.07 -15.55
C MET A 221 -8.23 -11.14 -15.36
N THR A 222 -8.18 -12.10 -16.26
CA THR A 222 -7.16 -13.15 -16.32
C THR A 222 -6.76 -13.38 -17.77
N PHE A 223 -5.53 -13.81 -17.95
CA PHE A 223 -5.00 -14.32 -19.22
C PHE A 223 -4.93 -15.84 -19.16
#